data_5a195038da8ac6d581d924f333aa4a72
#
_entry.id   5a195038da8ac6d581d924f333aa4a72
#
_cell.length_a   1.000
_cell.length_b   1.000
_cell.length_c   1.000
_cell.angle_alpha   90.00
_cell.angle_beta   90.00
_cell.angle_gamma   90.00
#
_symmetry.space_group_name_H-M   'P 1'
#
loop_
_entity.id
_entity.type
_entity.pdbx_description
1 polymer ?
#
loop_
_entity_poly.entity_id
_entity_poly.type
_entity_poly.pdbx_seq_one_letter_code
_entity_poly.pdbx_strand_id
1 'polypeptide(L)'
;MSSFFNPEGRISRRKYWLFFIVFYWTNLLALIKMYEAYDINDIVSFIVFGVVLITTIILLLIQAIKRLHDIGLDWKYALYLLIPPPINFIGFIWLGIKEGQHEKNEFGEEPRKTDVI
;
A
#
# COMPACT_ATOMS: atom_id res chain seq x y z
N MET A 1 -12.67 -12.48 9.11
CA MET A 1 -11.78 -12.01 8.07
C MET A 1 -11.07 -10.76 8.54
N SER A 2 -9.76 -10.79 8.47
CA SER A 2 -9.02 -9.57 8.68
C SER A 2 -9.51 -8.56 7.64
N SER A 3 -10.02 -7.45 8.08
CA SER A 3 -10.56 -6.47 7.16
C SER A 3 -9.47 -5.95 6.24
N PHE A 4 -9.78 -5.88 4.95
CA PHE A 4 -8.91 -5.26 3.97
C PHE A 4 -8.55 -3.81 4.36
N PHE A 5 -9.48 -3.12 5.00
CA PHE A 5 -9.30 -1.73 5.42
C PHE A 5 -8.70 -1.58 6.81
N ASN A 6 -8.50 -2.68 7.52
CA ASN A 6 -7.96 -2.65 8.89
C ASN A 6 -6.43 -2.80 8.84
N PRO A 7 -5.66 -1.82 9.37
CA PRO A 7 -4.20 -1.91 9.37
C PRO A 7 -3.63 -2.90 10.38
N GLU A 8 -4.48 -3.51 11.22
CA GLU A 8 -4.03 -4.53 12.14
C GLU A 8 -3.74 -5.84 11.42
N GLY A 9 -2.83 -6.63 11.97
CA GLY A 9 -2.51 -7.94 11.42
C GLY A 9 -1.31 -7.91 10.48
N ARG A 10 -1.16 -9.00 9.75
CA ARG A 10 -0.01 -9.25 8.88
C ARG A 10 -0.50 -9.73 7.52
N ILE A 11 0.31 -9.49 6.47
CA ILE A 11 0.07 -10.09 5.16
C ILE A 11 1.36 -10.69 4.60
N SER A 12 1.22 -11.71 3.75
CA SER A 12 2.34 -12.35 3.08
C SER A 12 2.88 -11.49 1.93
N ARG A 13 4.08 -11.80 1.45
CA ARG A 13 4.68 -11.13 0.29
C ARG A 13 3.80 -11.24 -0.94
N ARG A 14 3.22 -12.43 -1.17
CA ARG A 14 2.38 -12.70 -2.33
C ARG A 14 1.17 -11.77 -2.37
N LYS A 15 0.46 -11.68 -1.26
CA LYS A 15 -0.72 -10.82 -1.15
C LYS A 15 -0.36 -9.35 -1.24
N TYR A 16 0.76 -8.97 -0.61
CA TYR A 16 1.28 -7.61 -0.67
C TYR A 16 1.54 -7.19 -2.12
N TRP A 17 2.19 -8.04 -2.91
CA TRP A 17 2.52 -7.70 -4.29
C TRP A 17 1.28 -7.50 -5.14
N LEU A 18 0.22 -8.31 -4.92
CA LEU A 18 -1.03 -8.13 -5.64
C LEU A 18 -1.63 -6.75 -5.36
N PHE A 19 -1.70 -6.35 -4.11
CA PHE A 19 -2.25 -5.06 -3.74
C PHE A 19 -1.35 -3.92 -4.18
N PHE A 20 -0.04 -4.08 -4.04
CA PHE A 20 0.91 -3.07 -4.45
C PHE A 20 0.81 -2.76 -5.94
N ILE A 21 0.80 -3.79 -6.77
CA ILE A 21 0.72 -3.62 -8.22
C ILE A 21 -0.55 -2.88 -8.59
N VAL A 22 -1.70 -3.34 -8.08
CA VAL A 22 -2.99 -2.72 -8.43
C VAL A 22 -3.06 -1.28 -7.95
N PHE A 23 -2.77 -1.04 -6.68
CA PHE A 23 -2.99 0.29 -6.11
C PHE A 23 -1.91 1.29 -6.48
N TYR A 24 -0.67 0.86 -6.60
CA TYR A 24 0.40 1.78 -6.99
C TYR A 24 0.22 2.28 -8.42
N TRP A 25 -0.12 1.38 -9.33
CA TRP A 25 -0.39 1.76 -10.72
C TRP A 25 -1.65 2.61 -10.84
N THR A 26 -2.70 2.29 -10.08
CA THR A 26 -3.90 3.13 -10.03
C THR A 26 -3.57 4.52 -9.52
N ASN A 27 -2.71 4.60 -8.52
CA ASN A 27 -2.26 5.86 -7.95
C ASN A 27 -1.53 6.72 -8.98
N LEU A 28 -0.58 6.12 -9.71
CA LEU A 28 0.16 6.84 -10.75
C LEU A 28 -0.76 7.31 -11.87
N LEU A 29 -1.70 6.47 -12.27
CA LEU A 29 -2.64 6.80 -13.34
C LEU A 29 -3.55 7.96 -12.91
N ALA A 30 -4.02 7.92 -11.66
CA ALA A 30 -4.84 9.00 -11.12
C ALA A 30 -4.07 10.33 -11.10
N LEU A 31 -2.79 10.29 -10.75
CA LEU A 31 -1.95 11.47 -10.73
C LEU A 31 -1.80 12.07 -12.14
N ILE A 32 -1.58 11.21 -13.14
CA ILE A 32 -1.49 11.64 -14.53
C ILE A 32 -2.81 12.29 -14.98
N LYS A 33 -3.93 11.64 -14.64
CA LYS A 33 -5.26 12.16 -15.02
C LYS A 33 -5.59 13.47 -14.33
N MET A 34 -5.14 13.65 -13.10
CA MET A 34 -5.29 14.94 -12.41
C MET A 34 -4.53 16.05 -13.14
N TYR A 35 -3.31 15.75 -13.57
CA TYR A 35 -2.50 16.72 -14.31
C TYR A 35 -3.19 17.11 -15.61
N GLU A 36 -3.70 16.15 -16.35
CA GLU A 36 -4.42 16.39 -17.60
C GLU A 36 -5.66 17.25 -17.36
N ALA A 37 -6.43 16.93 -16.31
CA ALA A 37 -7.63 17.67 -15.98
C ALA A 37 -7.31 19.11 -15.57
N TYR A 38 -6.23 19.31 -14.83
CA TYR A 38 -5.77 20.63 -14.43
C TYR A 38 -5.42 21.48 -15.67
N ASP A 39 -4.72 20.86 -16.62
CA ASP A 39 -4.25 21.55 -17.81
C ASP A 39 -5.41 22.06 -18.69
N ILE A 40 -6.52 21.33 -18.74
CA ILE A 40 -7.69 21.72 -19.54
C ILE A 40 -8.78 22.36 -18.69
N ASN A 41 -8.51 22.71 -17.45
CA ASN A 41 -9.43 23.33 -16.52
C ASN A 41 -10.71 22.52 -16.26
N ASP A 42 -10.60 21.19 -16.27
CA ASP A 42 -11.71 20.31 -15.95
C ASP A 42 -11.71 20.03 -14.45
N ILE A 43 -12.42 20.90 -13.70
CA ILE A 43 -12.43 20.83 -12.23
C ILE A 43 -13.10 19.56 -11.71
N VAL A 44 -14.13 19.09 -12.40
CA VAL A 44 -14.85 17.89 -11.96
C VAL A 44 -13.94 16.66 -12.05
N SER A 45 -13.27 16.47 -13.19
CA SER A 45 -12.33 15.36 -13.35
C SER A 45 -11.17 15.48 -12.39
N PHE A 46 -10.68 16.70 -12.16
CA PHE A 46 -9.58 16.92 -11.21
C PHE A 46 -9.97 16.43 -9.80
N ILE A 47 -11.17 16.78 -9.35
CA ILE A 47 -11.66 16.36 -8.03
C ILE A 47 -11.86 14.85 -7.98
N VAL A 48 -12.46 14.26 -9.01
CA VAL A 48 -12.71 12.80 -9.05
C VAL A 48 -11.41 12.02 -8.97
N PHE A 49 -10.42 12.37 -9.80
CA PHE A 49 -9.14 11.65 -9.76
C PHE A 49 -8.34 11.96 -8.51
N GLY A 50 -8.54 13.14 -7.91
CA GLY A 50 -7.97 13.46 -6.61
C GLY A 50 -8.49 12.55 -5.50
N VAL A 51 -9.79 12.25 -5.51
CA VAL A 51 -10.38 11.31 -4.55
C VAL A 51 -9.81 9.91 -4.77
N VAL A 52 -9.67 9.48 -6.02
CA VAL A 52 -9.05 8.19 -6.34
C VAL A 52 -7.61 8.15 -5.83
N LEU A 53 -6.85 9.22 -6.03
CA LEU A 53 -5.46 9.31 -5.59
C LEU A 53 -5.36 9.13 -4.07
N ILE A 54 -6.15 9.88 -3.31
CA ILE A 54 -6.13 9.83 -1.85
C ILE A 54 -6.53 8.43 -1.36
N THR A 55 -7.58 7.87 -1.95
CA THR A 55 -8.07 6.54 -1.58
C THR A 55 -6.98 5.48 -1.80
N THR A 56 -6.31 5.51 -2.94
CA THR A 56 -5.27 4.52 -3.24
C THR A 56 -4.05 4.69 -2.35
N ILE A 57 -3.70 5.92 -1.98
CA ILE A 57 -2.61 6.16 -1.02
C ILE A 57 -2.94 5.53 0.32
N ILE A 58 -4.15 5.73 0.82
CA ILE A 58 -4.59 5.16 2.09
C ILE A 58 -4.54 3.64 2.03
N LEU A 59 -5.05 3.04 0.95
CA LEU A 59 -5.05 1.59 0.80
C LEU A 59 -3.64 1.02 0.71
N LEU A 60 -2.74 1.69 0.00
CA LEU A 60 -1.34 1.30 -0.07
C LEU A 60 -0.68 1.34 1.31
N LEU A 61 -0.93 2.39 2.08
CA LEU A 61 -0.35 2.52 3.42
C LEU A 61 -0.88 1.45 4.35
N ILE A 62 -2.17 1.10 4.28
CA ILE A 62 -2.73 0.03 5.10
C ILE A 62 -2.02 -1.29 4.81
N GLN A 63 -1.86 -1.63 3.53
CA GLN A 63 -1.19 -2.88 3.17
C GLN A 63 0.29 -2.85 3.53
N ALA A 64 0.94 -1.70 3.39
CA ALA A 64 2.34 -1.54 3.79
C ALA A 64 2.51 -1.72 5.30
N ILE A 65 1.58 -1.21 6.10
CA ILE A 65 1.61 -1.38 7.56
C ILE A 65 1.47 -2.87 7.91
N LYS A 66 0.54 -3.57 7.26
CA LYS A 66 0.40 -5.02 7.48
C LYS A 66 1.66 -5.78 7.08
N ARG A 67 2.32 -5.35 6.02
CA ARG A 67 3.58 -5.96 5.60
C ARG A 67 4.70 -5.70 6.61
N LEU A 68 4.76 -4.49 7.15
CA LEU A 68 5.69 -4.16 8.22
C LEU A 68 5.45 -5.05 9.44
N HIS A 69 4.18 -5.28 9.80
CA HIS A 69 3.84 -6.17 10.91
C HIS A 69 4.34 -7.59 10.66
N ASP A 70 4.28 -8.06 9.42
CA ASP A 70 4.79 -9.39 9.08
C ASP A 70 6.31 -9.48 9.27
N ILE A 71 7.01 -8.38 9.05
CA ILE A 71 8.46 -8.28 9.24
C ILE A 71 8.81 -8.07 10.72
N GLY A 72 7.85 -7.68 11.54
CA GLY A 72 8.06 -7.43 12.97
C GLY A 72 8.27 -5.96 13.31
N LEU A 73 7.95 -5.06 12.39
CA LEU A 73 8.10 -3.61 12.56
C LEU A 73 6.73 -2.97 12.75
N ASP A 74 6.69 -1.84 13.45
CA ASP A 74 5.41 -1.16 13.68
C ASP A 74 5.08 -0.16 12.57
N TRP A 75 3.89 0.46 12.66
CA TRP A 75 3.36 1.33 11.62
C TRP A 75 4.22 2.57 11.35
N LYS A 76 5.04 2.98 12.28
CA LYS A 76 5.83 4.22 12.16
C LYS A 76 6.76 4.19 10.96
N TYR A 77 7.24 3.01 10.60
CA TYR A 77 8.13 2.86 9.45
C TYR A 77 7.42 3.14 8.12
N ALA A 78 6.08 3.07 8.10
CA ALA A 78 5.32 3.43 6.90
C ALA A 78 5.44 4.91 6.56
N LEU A 79 5.81 5.75 7.51
CA LEU A 79 5.98 7.19 7.25
C LEU A 79 7.06 7.46 6.19
N TYR A 80 8.04 6.58 6.07
CA TYR A 80 9.06 6.71 5.03
C TYR A 80 8.49 6.55 3.62
N LEU A 81 7.32 5.93 3.49
CA LEU A 81 6.68 5.73 2.20
C LEU A 81 5.93 6.98 1.72
N LEU A 82 5.83 8.01 2.56
CA LEU A 82 5.22 9.28 2.19
C LEU A 82 6.18 10.17 1.41
N ILE A 83 7.44 9.78 1.28
CA ILE A 83 8.39 10.47 0.40
C ILE A 83 7.86 10.36 -1.03
N PRO A 84 7.90 11.47 -1.81
CA PRO A 84 7.31 11.43 -3.16
C PRO A 84 7.91 10.38 -4.08
N PRO A 85 7.12 9.90 -5.06
CA PRO A 85 7.64 9.03 -6.11
C PRO A 85 8.75 9.74 -6.91
N PRO A 86 9.70 9.03 -7.47
CA PRO A 86 9.85 7.57 -7.46
C PRO A 86 10.62 7.02 -6.26
N ILE A 87 11.07 7.89 -5.35
CA ILE A 87 11.93 7.47 -4.22
C ILE A 87 11.19 6.49 -3.31
N ASN A 88 9.91 6.72 -3.04
CA ASN A 88 9.12 5.83 -2.20
C ASN A 88 8.98 4.42 -2.80
N PHE A 89 9.15 4.30 -4.11
CA PHE A 89 9.06 3.01 -4.78
C PHE A 89 10.09 2.02 -4.22
N ILE A 90 11.27 2.52 -3.85
CA ILE A 90 12.33 1.70 -3.26
C ILE A 90 11.84 1.06 -1.96
N GLY A 91 11.16 1.85 -1.11
CA GLY A 91 10.61 1.34 0.14
C GLY A 91 9.54 0.29 -0.08
N PHE A 92 8.64 0.51 -1.02
CA PHE A 92 7.60 -0.46 -1.35
C PHE A 92 8.20 -1.77 -1.88
N ILE A 93 9.23 -1.69 -2.71
CA ILE A 93 9.91 -2.86 -3.25
C ILE A 93 10.59 -3.64 -2.10
N TRP A 94 11.26 -2.94 -1.19
CA TRP A 94 11.90 -3.57 -0.04
C TRP A 94 10.90 -4.38 0.79
N LEU A 95 9.72 -3.82 1.05
CA LEU A 95 8.67 -4.50 1.80
C LEU A 95 8.20 -5.78 1.10
N GLY A 96 8.22 -5.77 -0.23
CA GLY A 96 7.83 -6.93 -1.02
C GLY A 96 8.89 -8.02 -1.10
N ILE A 97 10.14 -7.67 -0.87
CA ILE A 97 11.27 -8.62 -0.97
C ILE A 97 11.63 -9.20 0.39
N LYS A 98 11.59 -8.36 1.43
CA LYS A 98 12.01 -8.78 2.77
C LYS A 98 11.16 -9.93 3.27
N GLU A 99 11.82 -10.98 3.73
CA GLU A 99 11.14 -12.14 4.30
C GLU A 99 10.48 -11.76 5.62
N GLY A 100 9.23 -12.16 5.79
CA GLY A 100 8.51 -11.93 7.04
C GLY A 100 8.87 -12.96 8.09
N GLN A 101 8.41 -12.73 9.32
CA GLN A 101 8.64 -13.66 10.41
C GLN A 101 7.79 -14.91 10.24
N HIS A 102 8.40 -16.08 10.46
CA HIS A 102 7.74 -17.37 10.25
C HIS A 102 6.96 -17.86 11.46
N GLU A 103 6.96 -17.11 12.52
CA GLU A 103 6.25 -17.45 13.75
C GLU A 103 5.23 -16.38 14.08
N LYS A 104 4.34 -16.71 14.98
CA LYS A 104 3.44 -15.72 15.57
C LYS A 104 4.28 -14.62 16.20
N ASN A 105 3.95 -13.37 15.92
CA ASN A 105 4.59 -12.23 16.57
C ASN A 105 3.52 -11.37 17.25
N GLU A 106 3.92 -10.21 17.79
CA GLU A 106 2.97 -9.32 18.47
C GLU A 106 1.82 -8.83 17.59
N PHE A 107 1.96 -8.97 16.26
CA PHE A 107 0.95 -8.51 15.31
C PHE A 107 0.04 -9.62 14.80
N GLY A 108 0.27 -10.87 15.20
CA GLY A 108 -0.61 -11.98 14.86
C GLY A 108 0.10 -13.19 14.33
N GLU A 109 -0.71 -14.12 13.81
CA GLU A 109 -0.24 -15.38 13.25
C GLU A 109 0.47 -15.16 11.91
N GLU A 110 1.28 -16.13 11.53
CA GLU A 110 1.97 -16.10 10.24
C GLU A 110 0.94 -16.16 9.10
N PRO A 111 0.89 -15.15 8.23
CA PRO A 111 -0.16 -15.09 7.19
C PRO A 111 0.02 -16.13 6.09
N ARG A 112 1.21 -16.67 5.91
CA ARG A 112 1.48 -17.69 4.89
C ARG A 112 0.72 -18.98 5.14
N LYS A 113 0.28 -19.21 6.37
CA LYS A 113 -0.51 -20.39 6.72
C LYS A 113 -2.00 -20.20 6.41
N THR A 114 -2.45 -18.96 6.31
CA THR A 114 -3.87 -18.64 6.16
C THR A 114 -4.21 -17.97 4.83
N ASP A 115 -3.23 -17.37 4.17
CA ASP A 115 -3.45 -16.74 2.87
C ASP A 115 -3.62 -17.81 1.80
N VAL A 116 -4.65 -17.67 0.99
CA VAL A 116 -4.99 -18.65 -0.06
C VAL A 116 -4.80 -18.10 -1.47
N ILE A 117 -4.24 -16.94 -1.61
CA ILE A 117 -3.99 -16.33 -2.92
C ILE A 117 -2.76 -16.92 -3.56
#